data_26c57694dffc44fcf66dce355e53ba3e
#
_entry.id   26c57694dffc44fcf66dce355e53ba3e
#
_cell.length_a   1.000
_cell.length_b   1.000
_cell.length_c   1.000
_cell.angle_alpha   90.00
_cell.angle_beta   90.00
_cell.angle_gamma   90.00
#
_symmetry.space_group_name_H-M   'P 1'
#
loop_
_entity.id
_entity.type
_entity.pdbx_description
1 polymer ?
#
loop_
_entity_poly.entity_id
_entity_poly.type
_entity_poly.pdbx_seq_one_letter_code
_entity_poly.pdbx_strand_id
1 'polypeptide(L)'
;SMQTNELIVVHGTDPSGLAYEAAAAARLESLVPADTPVTFKPNLVVSKDASSGAVTHPGIVEGLVRYLRDHGVDRFEIIEGSWVGDSTARAFKAAGYEELSRRSGIPLFDLQEDTWERYDAGGGSSIAVCDRAMSARFLVNLPVLKGHCQTTLTCALKNLKGCIPDDEKSRFHGIGLHEPIARLNRVLRPSFILADAICGDLDFEEGGNPVPMNRVIAGLDPVLLDAYACRLLGHRVEDVPYIGIAEAYGAGSSDLSRARILEVGDRGSAPAAPPGSGRVRALASRVEERSACSACYAALIHGLARLEERGLLKRLDARLGALHEKRIAVGRDFRGVNREGVGCGLCASGAKSGTVPGCPPDGAAVTAFLEDLASGG
;
A
#
# COMPACT_ATOMS: atom_id res chain seq x y z
N SER A 1 -14.65 -1.53 -25.43
CA SER A 1 -13.53 -1.49 -24.46
C SER A 1 -13.78 -0.43 -23.40
N MET A 2 -13.28 -0.64 -22.21
CA MET A 2 -13.39 0.24 -21.04
C MET A 2 -12.83 1.64 -21.31
N GLN A 3 -13.49 2.68 -20.78
CA GLN A 3 -13.07 4.08 -20.90
C GLN A 3 -12.34 4.53 -19.61
N THR A 4 -11.55 5.60 -19.70
CA THR A 4 -10.77 6.12 -18.56
C THR A 4 -11.64 6.65 -17.41
N ASN A 5 -12.85 7.11 -17.69
CA ASN A 5 -13.82 7.56 -16.68
C ASN A 5 -14.74 6.43 -16.16
N GLU A 6 -14.43 5.19 -16.47
CA GLU A 6 -15.22 4.03 -16.01
C GLU A 6 -14.53 3.30 -14.87
N LEU A 7 -15.32 2.88 -13.87
CA LEU A 7 -14.96 1.94 -12.84
C LEU A 7 -15.93 0.76 -12.89
N ILE A 8 -15.40 -0.45 -12.70
CA ILE A 8 -16.19 -1.68 -12.59
C ILE A 8 -15.98 -2.24 -11.20
N VAL A 9 -17.07 -2.38 -10.45
CA VAL A 9 -17.07 -2.95 -9.09
C VAL A 9 -17.79 -4.27 -9.14
N VAL A 10 -17.08 -5.36 -8.85
CA VAL A 10 -17.64 -6.71 -8.81
C VAL A 10 -17.73 -7.18 -7.37
N HIS A 11 -18.94 -7.52 -6.92
CA HIS A 11 -19.23 -7.93 -5.55
C HIS A 11 -19.20 -9.45 -5.41
N GLY A 12 -18.59 -9.95 -4.34
CA GLY A 12 -18.48 -11.36 -4.01
C GLY A 12 -17.26 -11.67 -3.16
N THR A 13 -16.99 -12.96 -2.97
CA THR A 13 -15.93 -13.45 -2.07
C THR A 13 -14.92 -14.38 -2.71
N ASP A 14 -15.21 -14.90 -3.92
CA ASP A 14 -14.28 -15.76 -4.65
C ASP A 14 -13.28 -14.93 -5.46
N PRO A 15 -12.00 -14.85 -5.08
CA PRO A 15 -11.03 -14.01 -5.76
C PRO A 15 -10.88 -14.27 -7.25
N SER A 16 -10.85 -15.55 -7.64
CA SER A 16 -10.68 -15.94 -9.05
C SER A 16 -11.93 -15.63 -9.88
N GLY A 17 -13.11 -15.91 -9.33
CA GLY A 17 -14.39 -15.56 -9.98
C GLY A 17 -14.54 -14.05 -10.16
N LEU A 18 -14.28 -13.28 -9.11
CA LEU A 18 -14.36 -11.81 -9.15
C LEU A 18 -13.42 -11.19 -10.20
N ALA A 19 -12.17 -11.68 -10.27
CA ALA A 19 -11.20 -11.21 -11.24
C ALA A 19 -11.60 -11.56 -12.68
N TYR A 20 -12.12 -12.77 -12.89
CA TYR A 20 -12.64 -13.20 -14.19
C TYR A 20 -13.81 -12.33 -14.64
N GLU A 21 -14.79 -12.08 -13.77
CA GLU A 21 -15.95 -11.25 -14.06
C GLU A 21 -15.56 -9.79 -14.34
N ALA A 22 -14.61 -9.24 -13.58
CA ALA A 22 -14.09 -7.89 -13.80
C ALA A 22 -13.40 -7.77 -15.17
N ALA A 23 -12.59 -8.77 -15.54
CA ALA A 23 -11.93 -8.84 -16.84
C ALA A 23 -12.96 -8.93 -17.97
N ALA A 24 -14.00 -9.74 -17.81
CA ALA A 24 -15.08 -9.89 -18.79
C ALA A 24 -15.88 -8.59 -18.97
N ALA A 25 -16.26 -7.94 -17.86
CA ALA A 25 -16.98 -6.67 -17.90
C ALA A 25 -16.13 -5.54 -18.54
N ALA A 26 -14.82 -5.54 -18.31
CA ALA A 26 -13.88 -4.61 -18.92
C ALA A 26 -13.56 -4.94 -20.38
N ARG A 27 -13.81 -6.17 -20.84
CA ARG A 27 -13.32 -6.73 -22.10
C ARG A 27 -11.79 -6.59 -22.18
N LEU A 28 -11.13 -7.09 -21.16
CA LEU A 28 -9.69 -6.89 -20.94
C LEU A 28 -8.86 -7.35 -22.13
N GLU A 29 -9.24 -8.43 -22.79
CA GLU A 29 -8.58 -8.95 -24.00
C GLU A 29 -8.49 -7.90 -25.12
N SER A 30 -9.47 -7.02 -25.21
CA SER A 30 -9.49 -5.95 -26.23
C SER A 30 -8.52 -4.80 -25.97
N LEU A 31 -7.96 -4.74 -24.75
CA LEU A 31 -6.96 -3.75 -24.35
C LEU A 31 -5.54 -4.27 -24.55
N VAL A 32 -5.34 -5.59 -24.55
CA VAL A 32 -4.01 -6.21 -24.68
C VAL A 32 -3.58 -6.17 -26.16
N PRO A 33 -2.47 -5.49 -26.50
CA PRO A 33 -1.98 -5.51 -27.88
C PRO A 33 -1.54 -6.92 -28.31
N ALA A 34 -1.69 -7.22 -29.59
CA ALA A 34 -1.27 -8.52 -30.12
C ALA A 34 0.20 -8.83 -29.76
N ASP A 35 0.48 -10.09 -29.51
CA ASP A 35 1.83 -10.61 -29.18
C ASP A 35 2.52 -9.90 -28.00
N THR A 36 1.73 -9.31 -27.11
CA THR A 36 2.25 -8.59 -25.96
C THR A 36 2.14 -9.45 -24.68
N PRO A 37 3.23 -9.64 -23.94
CA PRO A 37 3.15 -10.24 -22.60
C PRO A 37 2.37 -9.33 -21.65
N VAL A 38 1.57 -9.95 -20.80
CA VAL A 38 0.87 -9.26 -19.70
C VAL A 38 1.70 -9.40 -18.45
N THR A 39 2.10 -8.26 -17.89
CA THR A 39 2.91 -8.18 -16.68
C THR A 39 2.02 -7.82 -15.49
N PHE A 40 1.88 -8.71 -14.52
CA PHE A 40 1.11 -8.46 -13.29
C PHE A 40 2.01 -7.91 -12.19
N LYS A 41 1.58 -6.84 -11.55
CA LYS A 41 2.21 -6.24 -10.38
C LYS A 41 1.26 -6.30 -9.18
N PRO A 42 1.26 -7.40 -8.40
CA PRO A 42 0.49 -7.49 -7.16
C PRO A 42 1.08 -6.58 -6.07
N ASN A 43 0.41 -6.49 -4.94
CA ASN A 43 0.96 -5.95 -3.71
C ASN A 43 1.41 -7.10 -2.81
N LEU A 44 2.72 -7.27 -2.66
CA LEU A 44 3.34 -8.23 -1.74
C LEU A 44 4.32 -7.48 -0.83
N VAL A 45 3.83 -6.49 -0.14
CA VAL A 45 4.64 -5.58 0.69
C VAL A 45 5.41 -6.32 1.80
N VAL A 46 4.81 -7.37 2.35
CA VAL A 46 5.36 -8.21 3.42
C VAL A 46 5.13 -9.69 3.17
N SER A 47 5.89 -10.55 3.84
CA SER A 47 5.79 -12.02 3.77
C SER A 47 4.60 -12.53 4.58
N LYS A 48 3.40 -12.33 4.07
CA LYS A 48 2.12 -12.79 4.66
C LYS A 48 1.20 -13.36 3.57
N ASP A 49 0.20 -14.11 3.98
CA ASP A 49 -0.88 -14.52 3.07
C ASP A 49 -1.97 -13.43 2.95
N ALA A 50 -2.87 -13.61 1.98
CA ALA A 50 -3.90 -12.61 1.66
C ALA A 50 -4.95 -12.44 2.77
N SER A 51 -5.14 -13.43 3.64
CA SER A 51 -6.09 -13.33 4.76
C SER A 51 -5.65 -12.29 5.81
N SER A 52 -4.39 -11.88 5.77
CA SER A 52 -3.88 -10.79 6.61
C SER A 52 -4.43 -9.41 6.26
N GLY A 53 -5.00 -9.23 5.07
CA GLY A 53 -5.40 -7.93 4.53
C GLY A 53 -4.23 -7.07 4.03
N ALA A 54 -3.03 -7.64 3.89
CA ALA A 54 -1.81 -6.93 3.50
C ALA A 54 -1.43 -7.12 2.03
N VAL A 55 -1.73 -8.28 1.44
CA VAL A 55 -1.22 -8.68 0.13
C VAL A 55 -2.33 -9.09 -0.82
N THR A 56 -2.09 -8.94 -2.12
CA THR A 56 -3.01 -9.32 -3.19
C THR A 56 -3.21 -10.84 -3.20
N HIS A 57 -4.46 -11.28 -3.17
CA HIS A 57 -4.79 -12.70 -3.24
C HIS A 57 -4.35 -13.30 -4.58
N PRO A 58 -3.60 -14.43 -4.60
CA PRO A 58 -3.12 -15.04 -5.85
C PRO A 58 -4.25 -15.46 -6.79
N GLY A 59 -5.44 -15.77 -6.26
CA GLY A 59 -6.65 -16.03 -7.04
C GLY A 59 -7.06 -14.89 -7.97
N ILE A 60 -6.70 -13.64 -7.64
CA ILE A 60 -6.90 -12.50 -8.55
C ILE A 60 -6.14 -12.72 -9.87
N VAL A 61 -4.85 -13.07 -9.76
CA VAL A 61 -4.03 -13.39 -10.95
C VAL A 61 -4.58 -14.59 -11.69
N GLU A 62 -4.97 -15.66 -10.96
CA GLU A 62 -5.57 -16.87 -11.57
C GLU A 62 -6.82 -16.54 -12.40
N GLY A 63 -7.72 -15.72 -11.88
CA GLY A 63 -8.93 -15.32 -12.58
C GLY A 63 -8.65 -14.50 -13.85
N LEU A 64 -7.72 -13.55 -13.77
CA LEU A 64 -7.28 -12.75 -14.93
C LEU A 64 -6.60 -13.62 -15.99
N VAL A 65 -5.70 -14.51 -15.59
CA VAL A 65 -5.01 -15.44 -16.50
C VAL A 65 -5.99 -16.36 -17.18
N ARG A 66 -6.93 -16.93 -16.44
CA ARG A 66 -7.97 -17.80 -17.01
C ARG A 66 -8.79 -17.07 -18.07
N TYR A 67 -9.28 -15.87 -17.75
CA TYR A 67 -10.01 -15.05 -18.69
C TYR A 67 -9.21 -14.76 -19.96
N LEU A 68 -7.97 -14.29 -19.79
CA LEU A 68 -7.11 -13.92 -20.92
C LEU A 68 -6.75 -15.14 -21.79
N ARG A 69 -6.48 -16.30 -21.19
CA ARG A 69 -6.26 -17.55 -21.94
C ARG A 69 -7.48 -17.99 -22.76
N ASP A 70 -8.68 -17.84 -22.19
CA ASP A 70 -9.94 -18.14 -22.89
C ASP A 70 -10.12 -17.23 -24.13
N HIS A 71 -9.38 -16.11 -24.18
CA HIS A 71 -9.40 -15.13 -25.28
C HIS A 71 -8.09 -15.06 -26.10
N GLY A 72 -7.25 -16.11 -25.97
CA GLY A 72 -6.06 -16.26 -26.82
C GLY A 72 -4.81 -15.50 -26.38
N VAL A 73 -4.79 -14.96 -25.17
CA VAL A 73 -3.58 -14.36 -24.55
C VAL A 73 -2.96 -15.39 -23.60
N ASP A 74 -1.69 -15.77 -23.83
CA ASP A 74 -1.04 -16.87 -23.13
C ASP A 74 0.36 -16.53 -22.55
N ARG A 75 0.82 -15.30 -22.72
CA ARG A 75 2.13 -14.85 -22.24
C ARG A 75 1.98 -13.95 -21.04
N PHE A 76 2.48 -14.42 -19.89
CA PHE A 76 2.33 -13.74 -18.60
C PHE A 76 3.62 -13.74 -17.82
N GLU A 77 3.79 -12.72 -16.97
CA GLU A 77 4.81 -12.66 -15.95
C GLU A 77 4.29 -11.91 -14.72
N ILE A 78 4.89 -12.16 -13.58
CA ILE A 78 4.58 -11.48 -12.31
C ILE A 78 5.85 -10.81 -11.81
N ILE A 79 5.75 -9.53 -11.46
CA ILE A 79 6.84 -8.73 -10.91
C ILE A 79 6.46 -8.15 -9.56
N GLU A 80 7.37 -8.10 -8.62
CA GLU A 80 7.19 -7.38 -7.36
C GLU A 80 8.52 -7.02 -6.71
N GLY A 81 8.54 -5.92 -5.97
CA GLY A 81 9.59 -5.55 -5.03
C GLY A 81 8.97 -5.23 -3.68
N SER A 82 9.12 -6.15 -2.73
CA SER A 82 8.61 -6.00 -1.37
C SER A 82 9.24 -4.81 -0.65
N TRP A 83 8.73 -4.48 0.51
CA TRP A 83 9.30 -3.46 1.37
C TRP A 83 10.77 -3.77 1.75
N VAL A 84 11.59 -2.72 1.91
CA VAL A 84 13.05 -2.81 2.19
C VAL A 84 13.42 -3.64 3.42
N GLY A 85 12.51 -3.86 4.35
CA GLY A 85 12.71 -4.69 5.54
C GLY A 85 12.30 -6.15 5.36
N ASP A 86 11.84 -6.55 4.17
CA ASP A 86 11.44 -7.92 3.87
C ASP A 86 12.09 -8.41 2.56
N SER A 87 11.94 -9.68 2.25
CA SER A 87 12.44 -10.31 1.02
C SER A 87 11.27 -10.62 0.10
N THR A 88 11.36 -10.16 -1.14
CA THR A 88 10.36 -10.47 -2.17
C THR A 88 10.23 -11.98 -2.40
N ALA A 89 11.34 -12.72 -2.37
CA ALA A 89 11.32 -14.18 -2.49
C ALA A 89 10.50 -14.82 -1.36
N ARG A 90 10.67 -14.37 -0.11
CA ARG A 90 9.85 -14.84 1.00
C ARG A 90 8.37 -14.42 0.86
N ALA A 91 8.12 -13.22 0.36
CA ALA A 91 6.77 -12.73 0.13
C ALA A 91 6.05 -13.55 -0.94
N PHE A 92 6.71 -13.88 -2.06
CA PHE A 92 6.16 -14.78 -3.08
C PHE A 92 5.75 -16.14 -2.49
N LYS A 93 6.59 -16.72 -1.64
CA LYS A 93 6.30 -17.98 -0.97
C LYS A 93 5.12 -17.87 0.00
N ALA A 94 5.18 -16.91 0.93
CA ALA A 94 4.18 -16.72 1.97
C ALA A 94 2.79 -16.41 1.41
N ALA A 95 2.73 -15.63 0.34
CA ALA A 95 1.47 -15.23 -0.30
C ALA A 95 0.93 -16.26 -1.31
N GLY A 96 1.61 -17.41 -1.53
CA GLY A 96 1.17 -18.49 -2.42
C GLY A 96 1.50 -18.30 -3.89
N TYR A 97 2.34 -17.32 -4.24
CA TYR A 97 2.70 -17.04 -5.64
C TYR A 97 3.72 -18.03 -6.20
N GLU A 98 4.58 -18.64 -5.39
CA GLU A 98 5.44 -19.74 -5.84
C GLU A 98 4.60 -20.94 -6.30
N GLU A 99 3.56 -21.30 -5.54
CA GLU A 99 2.64 -22.37 -5.91
C GLU A 99 1.84 -22.01 -7.17
N LEU A 100 1.38 -20.76 -7.29
CA LEU A 100 0.73 -20.27 -8.51
C LEU A 100 1.67 -20.40 -9.71
N SER A 101 2.92 -19.95 -9.61
CA SER A 101 3.93 -20.04 -10.65
C SER A 101 4.19 -21.51 -11.06
N ARG A 102 4.35 -22.39 -10.09
CA ARG A 102 4.58 -23.83 -10.33
C ARG A 102 3.44 -24.49 -11.10
N ARG A 103 2.19 -24.16 -10.76
CA ARG A 103 0.99 -24.74 -11.41
C ARG A 103 0.72 -24.14 -12.79
N SER A 104 0.94 -22.84 -12.95
CA SER A 104 0.56 -22.10 -14.16
C SER A 104 1.67 -21.97 -15.18
N GLY A 105 2.94 -22.16 -14.78
CA GLY A 105 4.12 -21.88 -15.59
C GLY A 105 4.46 -20.40 -15.74
N ILE A 106 3.81 -19.51 -14.96
CA ILE A 106 4.04 -18.06 -15.03
C ILE A 106 5.29 -17.72 -14.22
N PRO A 107 6.32 -17.09 -14.81
CA PRO A 107 7.54 -16.72 -14.10
C PRO A 107 7.30 -15.59 -13.10
N LEU A 108 8.03 -15.65 -11.98
CA LEU A 108 8.11 -14.62 -10.96
C LEU A 108 9.44 -13.87 -11.08
N PHE A 109 9.42 -12.56 -11.02
CA PHE A 109 10.62 -11.74 -11.03
C PHE A 109 10.67 -10.84 -9.80
N ASP A 110 11.77 -10.97 -9.06
CA ASP A 110 12.07 -10.16 -7.88
C ASP A 110 12.70 -8.83 -8.31
N LEU A 111 11.97 -7.73 -8.13
CA LEU A 111 12.48 -6.39 -8.49
C LEU A 111 13.52 -5.85 -7.51
N GLN A 112 13.73 -6.48 -6.34
CA GLN A 112 14.86 -6.13 -5.46
C GLN A 112 16.20 -6.56 -6.06
N GLU A 113 16.18 -7.55 -6.98
CA GLU A 113 17.35 -8.04 -7.71
C GLU A 113 17.46 -7.45 -9.14
N ASP A 114 16.53 -6.59 -9.56
CA ASP A 114 16.48 -6.02 -10.90
C ASP A 114 17.43 -4.84 -11.05
N THR A 115 17.83 -4.56 -12.29
CA THR A 115 18.48 -3.30 -12.68
C THR A 115 17.46 -2.18 -12.78
N TRP A 116 17.93 -0.94 -12.79
CA TRP A 116 17.05 0.23 -12.83
C TRP A 116 17.74 1.42 -13.51
N GLU A 117 16.93 2.31 -14.03
CA GLU A 117 17.38 3.59 -14.58
C GLU A 117 16.58 4.75 -13.96
N ARG A 118 17.10 5.97 -14.11
CA ARG A 118 16.43 7.18 -13.66
C ARG A 118 15.69 7.84 -14.83
N TYR A 119 14.45 8.20 -14.56
CA TYR A 119 13.55 8.82 -15.53
C TYR A 119 13.15 10.21 -15.07
N ASP A 120 13.02 11.15 -16.01
CA ASP A 120 12.51 12.49 -15.73
C ASP A 120 11.06 12.41 -15.20
N ALA A 121 10.87 12.93 -14.00
CA ALA A 121 9.57 12.97 -13.33
C ALA A 121 8.95 14.38 -13.36
N GLY A 122 9.53 15.29 -14.12
CA GLY A 122 9.11 16.69 -14.24
C GLY A 122 9.62 17.59 -13.10
N GLY A 123 9.62 18.91 -13.35
CA GLY A 123 10.04 19.90 -12.37
C GLY A 123 11.49 19.76 -11.90
N GLY A 124 12.39 19.24 -12.74
CA GLY A 124 13.78 18.99 -12.40
C GLY A 124 14.00 17.76 -11.49
N SER A 125 12.97 16.97 -11.25
CA SER A 125 13.04 15.74 -10.48
C SER A 125 13.21 14.51 -11.37
N SER A 126 13.91 13.49 -10.85
CA SER A 126 13.99 12.17 -11.48
C SER A 126 13.67 11.07 -10.48
N ILE A 127 13.17 9.94 -11.00
CA ILE A 127 12.82 8.76 -10.19
C ILE A 127 13.49 7.53 -10.82
N ALA A 128 14.11 6.71 -9.96
CA ALA A 128 14.64 5.41 -10.37
C ALA A 128 13.48 4.41 -10.44
N VAL A 129 13.37 3.69 -11.55
CA VAL A 129 12.36 2.64 -11.76
C VAL A 129 13.04 1.39 -12.26
N CYS A 130 12.65 0.23 -11.74
CA CYS A 130 13.16 -1.08 -12.15
C CYS A 130 12.89 -1.35 -13.62
N ASP A 131 13.86 -1.91 -14.33
CA ASP A 131 13.83 -2.06 -15.79
C ASP A 131 12.69 -2.96 -16.26
N ARG A 132 12.37 -4.03 -15.51
CA ARG A 132 11.23 -4.90 -15.84
C ARG A 132 9.90 -4.18 -15.77
N ALA A 133 9.71 -3.28 -14.81
CA ALA A 133 8.50 -2.49 -14.71
C ALA A 133 8.38 -1.50 -15.87
N MET A 134 9.46 -0.79 -16.20
CA MET A 134 9.47 0.18 -17.32
C MET A 134 9.34 -0.47 -18.69
N SER A 135 9.89 -1.67 -18.89
CA SER A 135 9.80 -2.41 -20.15
C SER A 135 8.48 -3.15 -20.35
N ALA A 136 7.64 -3.23 -19.34
CA ALA A 136 6.33 -3.88 -19.41
C ALA A 136 5.42 -3.14 -20.42
N ARG A 137 5.07 -3.78 -21.52
CA ARG A 137 4.22 -3.19 -22.58
C ARG A 137 2.74 -3.20 -22.22
N PHE A 138 2.31 -4.11 -21.36
CA PHE A 138 0.97 -4.16 -20.78
C PHE A 138 1.08 -4.49 -19.29
N LEU A 139 1.16 -3.45 -18.47
CA LEU A 139 1.31 -3.55 -17.03
C LEU A 139 -0.07 -3.54 -16.36
N VAL A 140 -0.37 -4.60 -15.63
CA VAL A 140 -1.58 -4.73 -14.81
C VAL A 140 -1.23 -4.50 -13.36
N ASN A 141 -1.73 -3.41 -12.79
CA ASN A 141 -1.54 -3.04 -11.40
C ASN A 141 -2.62 -3.69 -10.53
N LEU A 142 -2.21 -4.51 -9.57
CA LEU A 142 -3.09 -5.27 -8.67
C LEU A 142 -2.90 -4.83 -7.21
N PRO A 143 -3.30 -3.60 -6.85
CA PRO A 143 -3.17 -3.13 -5.47
C PRO A 143 -4.13 -3.83 -4.52
N VAL A 144 -3.84 -3.79 -3.23
CA VAL A 144 -4.82 -4.03 -2.16
C VAL A 144 -5.37 -2.69 -1.70
N LEU A 145 -6.69 -2.61 -1.56
CA LEU A 145 -7.32 -1.47 -0.88
C LEU A 145 -7.14 -1.63 0.63
N LYS A 146 -6.33 -0.79 1.22
CA LYS A 146 -6.00 -0.83 2.66
C LYS A 146 -5.59 0.53 3.19
N GLY A 147 -5.54 0.65 4.52
CA GLY A 147 -5.04 1.82 5.21
C GLY A 147 -3.52 1.93 5.15
N HIS A 148 -3.03 3.07 5.59
CA HIS A 148 -1.60 3.32 5.78
C HIS A 148 -1.40 4.41 6.82
N CYS A 149 -0.56 4.14 7.81
CA CYS A 149 -0.38 5.03 8.96
C CYS A 149 0.20 6.42 8.60
N GLN A 150 0.98 6.56 7.52
CA GLN A 150 1.52 7.85 7.07
C GLN A 150 0.71 8.52 5.97
N THR A 151 0.15 7.75 5.03
CA THR A 151 -0.53 8.26 3.83
C THR A 151 -2.04 8.06 3.84
N THR A 152 -2.61 7.53 4.91
CA THR A 152 -4.04 7.25 5.10
C THR A 152 -4.54 6.10 4.24
N LEU A 153 -4.21 6.08 2.94
CA LEU A 153 -4.66 5.11 1.95
C LEU A 153 -3.48 4.44 1.25
N THR A 154 -3.63 3.16 0.96
CA THR A 154 -2.86 2.41 -0.04
C THR A 154 -3.83 1.85 -1.06
N CYS A 155 -3.64 2.18 -2.33
CA CYS A 155 -4.34 1.56 -3.45
C CYS A 155 -3.50 1.70 -4.74
N ALA A 156 -4.10 2.10 -5.87
CA ALA A 156 -3.49 2.07 -7.19
C ALA A 156 -2.22 2.92 -7.31
N LEU A 157 -2.27 4.18 -6.88
CA LEU A 157 -1.15 5.12 -7.01
C LEU A 157 0.06 4.66 -6.20
N LYS A 158 -0.14 4.28 -4.95
CA LYS A 158 0.95 3.90 -4.04
C LYS A 158 1.54 2.53 -4.34
N ASN A 159 0.78 1.60 -4.92
CA ASN A 159 1.26 0.24 -5.20
C ASN A 159 2.47 0.20 -6.17
N LEU A 160 2.63 1.22 -7.01
CA LEU A 160 3.78 1.32 -7.91
C LEU A 160 5.12 1.52 -7.18
N LYS A 161 5.12 1.86 -5.89
CA LYS A 161 6.35 1.88 -5.09
C LYS A 161 7.10 0.54 -5.08
N GLY A 162 6.42 -0.58 -5.29
CA GLY A 162 7.06 -1.87 -5.50
C GLY A 162 7.88 -1.97 -6.78
N CYS A 163 7.76 -1.01 -7.72
CA CYS A 163 8.49 -0.96 -8.98
C CYS A 163 9.77 -0.11 -8.94
N ILE A 164 10.14 0.42 -7.79
CA ILE A 164 11.36 1.22 -7.60
C ILE A 164 12.37 0.46 -6.73
N PRO A 165 13.70 0.68 -6.92
CA PRO A 165 14.71 0.01 -6.11
C PRO A 165 14.67 0.44 -4.65
N ASP A 166 15.25 -0.35 -3.75
CA ASP A 166 15.18 -0.15 -2.31
C ASP A 166 15.78 1.20 -1.85
N ASP A 167 16.86 1.65 -2.45
CA ASP A 167 17.42 2.97 -2.18
C ASP A 167 16.45 4.09 -2.53
N GLU A 168 15.71 3.95 -3.62
CA GLU A 168 14.69 4.91 -4.03
C GLU A 168 13.48 4.89 -3.10
N LYS A 169 13.05 3.70 -2.63
CA LYS A 169 12.01 3.59 -1.58
C LYS A 169 12.42 4.35 -0.32
N SER A 170 13.68 4.20 0.08
CA SER A 170 14.25 4.91 1.23
C SER A 170 14.31 6.42 1.01
N ARG A 171 14.67 6.86 -0.20
CA ARG A 171 14.67 8.27 -0.57
C ARG A 171 13.26 8.89 -0.51
N PHE A 172 12.23 8.18 -0.98
CA PHE A 172 10.83 8.64 -0.87
C PHE A 172 10.43 8.96 0.56
N HIS A 173 10.82 8.13 1.52
CA HIS A 173 10.57 8.42 2.93
C HIS A 173 11.33 9.64 3.44
N GLY A 174 12.51 9.95 2.87
CA GLY A 174 13.32 11.11 3.27
C GLY A 174 12.79 12.44 2.78
N ILE A 175 12.10 12.46 1.66
CA ILE A 175 11.58 13.70 1.04
C ILE A 175 10.08 13.88 1.20
N GLY A 176 9.40 12.97 1.92
CA GLY A 176 7.95 12.89 2.03
C GLY A 176 7.34 11.97 0.96
N LEU A 177 6.33 11.21 1.33
CA LEU A 177 5.78 10.15 0.47
C LEU A 177 4.86 10.67 -0.64
N HIS A 178 4.08 11.70 -0.38
CA HIS A 178 2.99 12.12 -1.26
C HIS A 178 3.47 12.61 -2.63
N GLU A 179 4.42 13.53 -2.64
CA GLU A 179 4.97 14.09 -3.87
C GLU A 179 5.65 13.03 -4.76
N PRO A 180 6.58 12.19 -4.25
CA PRO A 180 7.24 11.20 -5.09
C PRO A 180 6.31 10.07 -5.55
N ILE A 181 5.29 9.68 -4.78
CA ILE A 181 4.26 8.73 -5.24
C ILE A 181 3.51 9.31 -6.45
N ALA A 182 3.09 10.57 -6.38
CA ALA A 182 2.41 11.23 -7.48
C ALA A 182 3.31 11.32 -8.74
N ARG A 183 4.58 11.69 -8.58
CA ARG A 183 5.56 11.76 -9.67
C ARG A 183 5.85 10.40 -10.29
N LEU A 184 5.92 9.33 -9.50
CA LEU A 184 6.10 7.98 -9.99
C LEU A 184 4.99 7.59 -10.98
N ASN A 185 3.74 7.98 -10.69
CA ASN A 185 2.59 7.74 -11.57
C ASN A 185 2.60 8.58 -12.86
N ARG A 186 3.44 9.60 -12.95
CA ARG A 186 3.74 10.28 -14.20
C ARG A 186 4.72 9.49 -15.07
N VAL A 187 5.69 8.82 -14.45
CA VAL A 187 6.75 8.05 -15.10
C VAL A 187 6.28 6.66 -15.52
N LEU A 188 5.63 5.94 -14.62
CA LEU A 188 5.16 4.57 -14.82
C LEU A 188 3.64 4.54 -14.84
N ARG A 189 3.06 4.13 -15.99
CA ARG A 189 1.61 4.11 -16.18
C ARG A 189 1.11 2.69 -16.43
N PRO A 190 0.33 2.10 -15.51
CA PRO A 190 -0.33 0.83 -15.76
C PRO A 190 -1.34 0.93 -16.91
N SER A 191 -1.49 -0.17 -17.66
CA SER A 191 -2.46 -0.31 -18.74
C SER A 191 -3.86 -0.69 -18.23
N PHE A 192 -3.91 -1.37 -17.08
CA PHE A 192 -5.13 -1.79 -16.41
C PHE A 192 -4.88 -1.90 -14.91
N ILE A 193 -5.91 -1.67 -14.13
CA ILE A 193 -5.87 -1.74 -12.67
C ILE A 193 -7.01 -2.62 -12.19
N LEU A 194 -6.71 -3.59 -11.31
CA LEU A 194 -7.72 -4.34 -10.58
C LEU A 194 -7.36 -4.36 -9.10
N ALA A 195 -8.02 -3.54 -8.32
CA ALA A 195 -7.80 -3.46 -6.89
C ALA A 195 -8.48 -4.63 -6.16
N ASP A 196 -7.69 -5.34 -5.35
CA ASP A 196 -8.18 -6.32 -4.40
C ASP A 196 -8.78 -5.57 -3.18
N ALA A 197 -10.08 -5.53 -3.13
CA ALA A 197 -10.88 -5.02 -2.02
C ALA A 197 -11.75 -6.14 -1.42
N ILE A 198 -11.26 -7.39 -1.44
CA ILE A 198 -11.94 -8.53 -0.84
C ILE A 198 -11.79 -8.45 0.67
N CYS A 199 -10.57 -8.28 1.15
CA CYS A 199 -10.30 -7.91 2.52
C CYS A 199 -9.03 -7.06 2.61
N GLY A 200 -9.02 -6.08 3.51
CA GLY A 200 -7.88 -5.20 3.73
C GLY A 200 -7.82 -4.74 5.18
N ASP A 201 -6.61 -4.52 5.70
CA ASP A 201 -6.46 -3.83 6.97
C ASP A 201 -6.62 -2.33 6.73
N LEU A 202 -7.62 -1.71 7.34
CA LEU A 202 -7.94 -0.30 7.09
C LEU A 202 -7.11 0.69 7.93
N ASP A 203 -6.27 0.18 8.83
CA ASP A 203 -5.37 0.97 9.68
C ASP A 203 -3.90 0.78 9.30
N PHE A 204 -3.49 -0.45 8.96
CA PHE A 204 -2.08 -0.81 8.83
C PHE A 204 -1.77 -1.50 7.49
N GLU A 205 -0.72 -1.01 6.82
CA GLU A 205 -0.27 -1.58 5.54
C GLU A 205 0.19 -3.04 5.66
N GLU A 206 0.74 -3.40 6.81
CA GLU A 206 1.28 -4.73 7.08
C GLU A 206 0.21 -5.77 7.44
N GLY A 207 -1.04 -5.35 7.53
CA GLY A 207 -2.15 -6.22 7.90
C GLY A 207 -2.16 -6.63 9.37
N GLY A 208 -3.13 -7.46 9.72
CA GLY A 208 -3.30 -8.00 11.08
C GLY A 208 -4.72 -7.84 11.62
N ASN A 209 -5.48 -6.87 11.10
CA ASN A 209 -6.89 -6.67 11.43
C ASN A 209 -7.71 -6.58 10.12
N PRO A 210 -7.83 -7.69 9.36
CA PRO A 210 -8.48 -7.69 8.05
C PRO A 210 -9.96 -7.35 8.17
N VAL A 211 -10.43 -6.44 7.33
CA VAL A 211 -11.84 -6.06 7.22
C VAL A 211 -12.35 -6.57 5.88
N PRO A 212 -13.38 -7.43 5.85
CA PRO A 212 -13.99 -7.88 4.60
C PRO A 212 -14.74 -6.74 3.93
N MET A 213 -14.43 -6.51 2.66
CA MET A 213 -15.13 -5.56 1.79
C MET A 213 -15.81 -6.26 0.61
N ASN A 214 -15.45 -7.52 0.36
CA ASN A 214 -16.10 -8.47 -0.56
C ASN A 214 -16.32 -7.91 -1.97
N ARG A 215 -15.29 -7.30 -2.56
CA ARG A 215 -15.33 -6.78 -3.93
C ARG A 215 -13.96 -6.66 -4.55
N VAL A 216 -13.95 -6.47 -5.87
CA VAL A 216 -12.79 -5.98 -6.63
C VAL A 216 -13.21 -4.73 -7.40
N ILE A 217 -12.24 -3.86 -7.72
CA ILE A 217 -12.51 -2.60 -8.42
C ILE A 217 -11.55 -2.49 -9.59
N ALA A 218 -12.09 -2.48 -10.82
CA ALA A 218 -11.31 -2.30 -12.03
C ALA A 218 -11.40 -0.86 -12.56
N GLY A 219 -10.30 -0.39 -13.14
CA GLY A 219 -10.21 0.94 -13.73
C GLY A 219 -9.00 1.10 -14.65
N LEU A 220 -9.00 2.16 -15.44
CA LEU A 220 -7.85 2.58 -16.24
C LEU A 220 -7.16 3.81 -15.66
N ASP A 221 -7.90 4.63 -14.91
CA ASP A 221 -7.42 5.84 -14.27
C ASP A 221 -7.11 5.58 -12.79
N PRO A 222 -5.81 5.62 -12.36
CA PRO A 222 -5.43 5.35 -10.99
C PRO A 222 -5.91 6.43 -10.02
N VAL A 223 -6.04 7.68 -10.46
CA VAL A 223 -6.53 8.80 -9.65
C VAL A 223 -8.01 8.63 -9.36
N LEU A 224 -8.80 8.28 -10.39
CA LEU A 224 -10.23 8.02 -10.25
C LEU A 224 -10.49 6.83 -9.31
N LEU A 225 -9.73 5.75 -9.48
CA LEU A 225 -9.87 4.56 -8.65
C LEU A 225 -9.54 4.86 -7.18
N ASP A 226 -8.45 5.59 -6.91
CA ASP A 226 -8.08 5.97 -5.55
C ASP A 226 -9.04 6.99 -4.93
N ALA A 227 -9.62 7.91 -5.72
CA ALA A 227 -10.69 8.80 -5.27
C ALA A 227 -11.96 8.01 -4.88
N TYR A 228 -12.32 6.99 -5.67
CA TYR A 228 -13.42 6.08 -5.33
C TYR A 228 -13.12 5.28 -4.05
N ALA A 229 -11.89 4.78 -3.92
CA ALA A 229 -11.43 4.07 -2.73
C ALA A 229 -11.51 4.94 -1.47
N CYS A 230 -11.10 6.21 -1.54
CA CYS A 230 -11.27 7.19 -0.46
C CYS A 230 -12.74 7.29 -0.03
N ARG A 231 -13.64 7.51 -0.99
CA ARG A 231 -15.08 7.59 -0.71
C ARG A 231 -15.64 6.32 -0.08
N LEU A 232 -15.21 5.15 -0.58
CA LEU A 232 -15.61 3.85 -0.06
C LEU A 232 -15.22 3.69 1.42
N LEU A 233 -14.05 4.18 1.82
CA LEU A 233 -13.55 4.12 3.19
C LEU A 233 -13.97 5.31 4.06
N GLY A 234 -14.77 6.23 3.55
CA GLY A 234 -15.23 7.41 4.30
C GLY A 234 -14.18 8.51 4.47
N HIS A 235 -13.09 8.47 3.69
CA HIS A 235 -12.13 9.55 3.63
C HIS A 235 -12.51 10.57 2.55
N ARG A 236 -12.08 11.82 2.74
CA ARG A 236 -12.09 12.81 1.68
C ARG A 236 -10.82 12.67 0.84
N VAL A 237 -10.88 13.03 -0.45
CA VAL A 237 -9.70 13.00 -1.34
C VAL A 237 -8.57 13.87 -0.79
N GLU A 238 -8.90 15.00 -0.17
CA GLU A 238 -7.95 15.93 0.43
C GLU A 238 -7.19 15.33 1.63
N ASP A 239 -7.73 14.28 2.25
CA ASP A 239 -7.06 13.56 3.34
C ASP A 239 -5.91 12.67 2.82
N VAL A 240 -5.80 12.50 1.49
CA VAL A 240 -4.77 11.72 0.79
C VAL A 240 -4.07 12.60 -0.26
N PRO A 241 -3.14 13.47 0.12
CA PRO A 241 -2.58 14.50 -0.75
C PRO A 241 -2.01 13.99 -2.07
N TYR A 242 -1.44 12.78 -2.12
CA TYR A 242 -0.86 12.25 -3.37
C TYR A 242 -1.90 12.10 -4.50
N ILE A 243 -3.20 11.96 -4.20
CA ILE A 243 -4.26 11.86 -5.22
C ILE A 243 -4.37 13.19 -5.97
N GLY A 244 -4.54 14.31 -5.26
CA GLY A 244 -4.63 15.63 -5.88
C GLY A 244 -3.35 16.06 -6.59
N ILE A 245 -2.17 15.70 -6.05
CA ILE A 245 -0.88 15.98 -6.68
C ILE A 245 -0.75 15.16 -7.99
N ALA A 246 -1.13 13.88 -7.99
CA ALA A 246 -1.10 13.05 -9.19
C ALA A 246 -2.05 13.56 -10.27
N GLU A 247 -3.25 14.04 -9.90
CA GLU A 247 -4.17 14.71 -10.81
C GLU A 247 -3.55 15.97 -11.43
N ALA A 248 -2.92 16.81 -10.61
CA ALA A 248 -2.23 18.01 -11.10
C ALA A 248 -1.08 17.69 -12.08
N TYR A 249 -0.47 16.52 -11.95
CA TYR A 249 0.56 16.03 -12.89
C TYR A 249 -0.01 15.29 -14.11
N GLY A 250 -1.33 15.24 -14.26
CA GLY A 250 -1.97 14.62 -15.41
C GLY A 250 -1.99 13.09 -15.37
N ALA A 251 -1.91 12.48 -14.19
CA ALA A 251 -2.01 11.03 -14.04
C ALA A 251 -3.45 10.51 -14.18
N GLY A 252 -4.45 11.37 -14.01
CA GLY A 252 -5.87 11.04 -14.12
C GLY A 252 -6.77 12.14 -13.56
N SER A 253 -8.02 11.81 -13.22
CA SER A 253 -8.98 12.75 -12.64
C SER A 253 -9.67 12.18 -11.41
N SER A 254 -9.75 12.96 -10.34
CA SER A 254 -10.47 12.61 -9.11
C SER A 254 -11.98 12.93 -9.16
N ASP A 255 -12.48 13.45 -10.26
CA ASP A 255 -13.87 13.88 -10.43
C ASP A 255 -14.85 12.70 -10.57
N LEU A 256 -15.30 12.20 -9.42
CA LEU A 256 -16.29 11.12 -9.36
C LEU A 256 -17.68 11.50 -9.91
N SER A 257 -17.98 12.80 -10.10
CA SER A 257 -19.25 13.23 -10.67
C SER A 257 -19.38 12.87 -12.15
N ARG A 258 -18.26 12.70 -12.85
CA ARG A 258 -18.17 12.29 -14.25
C ARG A 258 -17.89 10.80 -14.43
N ALA A 259 -17.69 10.07 -13.34
CA ALA A 259 -17.39 8.66 -13.38
C ALA A 259 -18.62 7.83 -13.72
N ARG A 260 -18.45 6.85 -14.60
CA ARG A 260 -19.41 5.79 -14.84
C ARG A 260 -19.01 4.58 -14.02
N ILE A 261 -19.80 4.26 -13.00
CA ILE A 261 -19.54 3.11 -12.12
C ILE A 261 -20.51 2.00 -12.50
N LEU A 262 -19.96 0.89 -13.01
CA LEU A 262 -20.70 -0.33 -13.30
C LEU A 262 -20.57 -1.27 -12.09
N GLU A 263 -21.70 -1.63 -11.51
CA GLU A 263 -21.76 -2.58 -10.40
C GLU A 263 -22.21 -3.94 -10.94
N VAL A 264 -21.45 -4.99 -10.61
CA VAL A 264 -21.69 -6.37 -11.04
C VAL A 264 -21.80 -7.26 -9.80
N GLY A 265 -22.71 -8.25 -9.85
CA GLY A 265 -22.93 -9.18 -8.74
C GLY A 265 -23.94 -8.68 -7.72
N ASP A 266 -24.12 -9.48 -6.67
CA ASP A 266 -25.11 -9.21 -5.62
C ASP A 266 -24.55 -8.28 -4.54
N ARG A 267 -24.99 -7.02 -4.57
CA ARG A 267 -24.67 -6.03 -3.53
C ARG A 267 -25.18 -6.40 -2.14
N GLY A 268 -26.24 -7.20 -2.06
CA GLY A 268 -26.87 -7.59 -0.80
C GLY A 268 -26.02 -8.53 0.04
N SER A 269 -25.08 -9.25 -0.59
CA SER A 269 -24.16 -10.17 0.09
C SER A 269 -22.85 -9.52 0.57
N ALA A 270 -22.55 -8.31 0.09
CA ALA A 270 -21.34 -7.58 0.47
C ALA A 270 -21.66 -6.65 1.67
N PRO A 271 -20.95 -6.76 2.80
CA PRO A 271 -21.09 -5.78 3.86
C PRO A 271 -20.70 -4.40 3.32
N ALA A 272 -21.38 -3.36 3.82
CA ALA A 272 -20.94 -2.00 3.55
C ALA A 272 -19.49 -1.85 4.03
N ALA A 273 -18.61 -1.25 3.22
CA ALA A 273 -17.27 -0.96 3.69
C ALA A 273 -17.37 -0.03 4.91
N PRO A 274 -16.70 -0.37 6.00
CA PRO A 274 -16.70 0.51 7.16
C PRO A 274 -16.02 1.84 6.79
N PRO A 275 -16.41 2.95 7.42
CA PRO A 275 -15.67 4.19 7.27
C PRO A 275 -14.21 3.95 7.67
N GLY A 276 -13.29 4.60 6.99
CA GLY A 276 -11.87 4.57 7.34
C GLY A 276 -11.66 4.99 8.79
N SER A 277 -10.80 4.28 9.51
CA SER A 277 -10.56 4.50 10.91
C SER A 277 -9.83 5.83 11.16
N GLY A 278 -10.39 6.67 12.05
CA GLY A 278 -9.67 7.81 12.64
C GLY A 278 -8.66 7.39 13.72
N ARG A 279 -8.59 6.10 14.02
CA ARG A 279 -7.79 5.53 15.10
C ARG A 279 -6.30 5.85 14.95
N VAL A 280 -5.74 5.62 13.76
CA VAL A 280 -4.32 5.93 13.49
C VAL A 280 -4.03 7.41 13.73
N ARG A 281 -4.88 8.30 13.27
CA ARG A 281 -4.73 9.75 13.50
C ARG A 281 -4.78 10.11 14.99
N ALA A 282 -5.70 9.50 15.73
CA ALA A 282 -5.82 9.71 17.17
C ALA A 282 -4.60 9.17 17.93
N LEU A 283 -4.04 8.03 17.53
CA LEU A 283 -2.81 7.50 18.09
C LEU A 283 -1.60 8.39 17.73
N ALA A 284 -1.53 8.81 16.47
CA ALA A 284 -0.44 9.64 15.93
C ALA A 284 -0.33 11.03 16.57
N SER A 285 -1.36 11.52 17.27
CA SER A 285 -1.27 12.77 18.04
C SER A 285 -0.16 12.76 19.11
N ARG A 286 0.28 11.58 19.53
CA ARG A 286 1.36 11.33 20.49
C ARG A 286 2.74 11.22 19.86
N VAL A 287 2.82 11.31 18.54
CA VAL A 287 4.04 11.06 17.77
C VAL A 287 4.55 12.37 17.15
N GLU A 288 5.85 12.60 17.26
CA GLU A 288 6.56 13.61 16.48
C GLU A 288 7.37 12.88 15.41
N GLU A 289 6.84 12.87 14.20
CA GLU A 289 7.46 12.21 13.05
C GLU A 289 8.31 13.22 12.27
N ARG A 290 9.58 12.86 11.98
CA ARG A 290 10.47 13.63 11.11
C ARG A 290 11.22 12.68 10.18
N SER A 291 10.80 12.57 8.94
CA SER A 291 11.40 11.69 7.92
C SER A 291 11.50 10.22 8.39
N ALA A 292 10.47 9.70 9.04
CA ALA A 292 10.44 8.34 9.54
C ALA A 292 10.33 7.32 8.39
N CYS A 293 11.04 6.19 8.52
CA CYS A 293 10.74 5.01 7.73
C CYS A 293 9.37 4.45 8.11
N SER A 294 8.59 3.96 7.13
CA SER A 294 7.26 3.37 7.40
C SER A 294 7.31 2.30 8.48
N ALA A 295 8.34 1.47 8.48
CA ALA A 295 8.52 0.40 9.46
C ALA A 295 8.66 0.91 10.90
N CYS A 296 9.50 1.93 11.14
CA CYS A 296 9.66 2.52 12.47
C CYS A 296 8.38 3.20 12.92
N TYR A 297 7.73 3.95 12.02
CA TYR A 297 6.47 4.62 12.31
C TYR A 297 5.36 3.62 12.60
N ALA A 298 5.21 2.59 11.77
CA ALA A 298 4.23 1.54 11.97
C ALA A 298 4.44 0.79 13.30
N ALA A 299 5.68 0.40 13.63
CA ALA A 299 5.99 -0.24 14.91
C ALA A 299 5.52 0.60 16.10
N LEU A 300 5.73 1.93 16.04
CA LEU A 300 5.27 2.85 17.09
C LEU A 300 3.75 2.94 17.17
N ILE A 301 3.08 3.10 16.02
CA ILE A 301 1.60 3.16 15.98
C ILE A 301 0.98 1.83 16.45
N HIS A 302 1.54 0.68 16.06
CA HIS A 302 1.12 -0.62 16.57
C HIS A 302 1.27 -0.73 18.09
N GLY A 303 2.41 -0.31 18.65
CA GLY A 303 2.61 -0.27 20.08
C GLY A 303 1.57 0.58 20.80
N LEU A 304 1.27 1.77 20.28
CA LEU A 304 0.22 2.64 20.82
C LEU A 304 -1.17 2.00 20.72
N ALA A 305 -1.46 1.29 19.63
CA ALA A 305 -2.71 0.56 19.47
C ALA A 305 -2.87 -0.56 20.52
N ARG A 306 -1.78 -1.26 20.85
CA ARG A 306 -1.80 -2.28 21.94
C ARG A 306 -2.06 -1.67 23.31
N LEU A 307 -1.48 -0.49 23.58
CA LEU A 307 -1.78 0.23 24.82
C LEU A 307 -3.25 0.69 24.87
N GLU A 308 -3.81 1.13 23.75
CA GLU A 308 -5.23 1.47 23.67
C GLU A 308 -6.13 0.28 24.03
N GLU A 309 -5.87 -0.88 23.44
CA GLU A 309 -6.58 -2.14 23.71
C GLU A 309 -6.49 -2.57 25.18
N ARG A 310 -5.38 -2.24 25.85
CA ARG A 310 -5.17 -2.51 27.28
C ARG A 310 -5.65 -1.38 28.20
N GLY A 311 -6.24 -0.31 27.66
CA GLY A 311 -6.73 0.82 28.43
C GLY A 311 -5.66 1.70 29.07
N LEU A 312 -4.41 1.65 28.56
CA LEU A 312 -3.25 2.32 29.15
C LEU A 312 -2.94 3.69 28.55
N LEU A 313 -3.63 4.11 27.45
CA LEU A 313 -3.32 5.37 26.77
C LEU A 313 -3.43 6.61 27.67
N LYS A 314 -4.41 6.66 28.55
CA LYS A 314 -4.56 7.82 29.49
C LYS A 314 -3.38 7.94 30.44
N ARG A 315 -2.80 6.81 30.89
CA ARG A 315 -1.61 6.81 31.73
C ARG A 315 -0.39 7.25 30.95
N LEU A 316 -0.24 6.75 29.71
CA LEU A 316 0.82 7.21 28.81
C LEU A 316 0.71 8.71 28.53
N ASP A 317 -0.49 9.24 28.27
CA ASP A 317 -0.72 10.68 28.05
C ASP A 317 -0.31 11.52 29.26
N ALA A 318 -0.66 11.08 30.46
CA ALA A 318 -0.25 11.75 31.69
C ALA A 318 1.28 11.76 31.85
N ARG A 319 1.92 10.65 31.52
CA ARG A 319 3.39 10.52 31.62
C ARG A 319 4.09 11.40 30.58
N LEU A 320 3.66 11.36 29.31
CA LEU A 320 4.19 12.21 28.26
C LEU A 320 3.93 13.70 28.57
N GLY A 321 2.76 14.02 29.12
CA GLY A 321 2.42 15.37 29.53
C GLY A 321 3.32 15.96 30.62
N ALA A 322 3.93 15.10 31.44
CA ALA A 322 4.90 15.50 32.47
C ALA A 322 6.33 15.73 31.92
N LEU A 323 6.61 15.30 30.68
CA LEU A 323 7.88 15.52 30.02
C LEU A 323 7.90 16.90 29.33
N HIS A 324 9.08 17.47 29.16
CA HIS A 324 9.27 18.72 28.43
C HIS A 324 8.82 18.57 26.96
N GLU A 325 9.27 17.48 26.33
CA GLU A 325 8.84 17.09 24.98
C GLU A 325 7.73 16.03 25.09
N LYS A 326 6.50 16.46 24.82
CA LYS A 326 5.28 15.67 25.08
C LYS A 326 4.95 14.63 24.02
N ARG A 327 5.78 14.51 22.97
CA ARG A 327 5.57 13.56 21.87
C ARG A 327 6.74 12.61 21.75
N ILE A 328 6.45 11.40 21.29
CA ILE A 328 7.45 10.36 21.03
C ILE A 328 8.11 10.64 19.68
N ALA A 329 9.42 10.87 19.70
CA ALA A 329 10.18 11.14 18.49
C ALA A 329 10.41 9.88 17.66
N VAL A 330 10.21 9.96 16.35
CA VAL A 330 10.54 8.90 15.40
C VAL A 330 10.98 9.51 14.06
N GLY A 331 12.05 8.97 13.49
CA GLY A 331 12.49 9.38 12.14
C GLY A 331 13.94 9.83 12.05
N ARG A 332 14.40 9.91 10.80
CA ARG A 332 15.83 10.09 10.48
C ARG A 332 16.39 11.45 10.87
N ASP A 333 15.55 12.48 10.85
CA ASP A 333 15.99 13.85 11.18
C ASP A 333 16.25 14.06 12.67
N PHE A 334 16.01 13.04 13.50
CA PHE A 334 16.43 13.01 14.90
C PHE A 334 17.84 12.46 15.11
N ARG A 335 18.54 11.98 14.07
CA ARG A 335 19.92 11.49 14.21
C ARG A 335 20.85 12.56 14.71
N GLY A 336 21.53 12.24 15.83
CA GLY A 336 22.46 13.18 16.47
C GLY A 336 21.80 14.35 17.20
N VAL A 337 20.47 14.37 17.30
CA VAL A 337 19.72 15.40 18.02
C VAL A 337 19.53 14.95 19.47
N ASN A 338 20.18 15.64 20.41
CA ASN A 338 19.90 15.50 21.83
C ASN A 338 18.62 16.26 22.17
N ARG A 339 17.64 15.57 22.73
CA ARG A 339 16.36 16.17 23.14
C ARG A 339 15.85 15.62 24.46
N GLU A 340 15.02 16.37 25.13
CA GLU A 340 14.21 15.84 26.24
C GLU A 340 13.10 14.94 25.67
N GLY A 341 12.51 14.09 26.51
CA GLY A 341 11.43 13.21 26.10
C GLY A 341 11.89 11.84 25.63
N VAL A 342 11.02 11.12 24.92
CA VAL A 342 11.19 9.72 24.52
C VAL A 342 11.33 9.55 23.01
N GLY A 343 12.01 8.48 22.59
CA GLY A 343 12.27 8.18 21.19
C GLY A 343 11.91 6.74 20.81
N CYS A 344 11.73 6.52 19.50
CA CYS A 344 11.51 5.20 18.91
C CYS A 344 12.45 4.99 17.73
N GLY A 345 13.23 3.91 17.78
CA GLY A 345 14.22 3.55 16.77
C GLY A 345 15.59 4.23 16.96
N LEU A 346 16.61 3.66 16.33
CA LEU A 346 18.01 4.14 16.44
C LEU A 346 18.18 5.62 16.06
N CYS A 347 17.36 6.11 15.14
CA CYS A 347 17.47 7.52 14.71
C CYS A 347 17.09 8.51 15.82
N ALA A 348 16.26 8.11 16.78
CA ALA A 348 15.84 8.94 17.90
C ALA A 348 16.59 8.62 19.21
N SER A 349 17.78 8.01 19.15
CA SER A 349 18.56 7.57 20.32
C SER A 349 19.06 8.70 21.22
N GLY A 350 19.01 9.95 20.77
CA GLY A 350 19.34 11.12 21.58
C GLY A 350 18.22 11.59 22.54
N ALA A 351 17.10 10.87 22.64
CA ALA A 351 16.02 11.18 23.57
C ALA A 351 16.40 10.75 25.00
N LYS A 352 16.45 11.71 25.91
CA LYS A 352 17.02 11.54 27.26
C LYS A 352 16.14 10.74 28.23
N SER A 353 14.82 10.72 27.99
CA SER A 353 13.87 9.99 28.87
C SER A 353 13.65 8.54 28.43
N GLY A 354 14.45 8.06 27.48
CA GLY A 354 14.46 6.67 27.01
C GLY A 354 14.14 6.55 25.52
N THR A 355 14.65 5.48 24.92
CA THR A 355 14.46 5.18 23.49
C THR A 355 14.34 3.67 23.31
N VAL A 356 13.40 3.25 22.47
CA VAL A 356 13.35 1.87 21.99
C VAL A 356 14.39 1.71 20.88
N PRO A 357 15.41 0.85 21.05
CA PRO A 357 16.42 0.63 20.01
C PRO A 357 15.88 -0.22 18.88
N GLY A 358 16.53 -0.16 17.71
CA GLY A 358 16.22 -0.97 16.53
C GLY A 358 16.07 -0.15 15.27
N CYS A 359 16.24 -0.80 14.11
CA CYS A 359 16.10 -0.21 12.79
C CYS A 359 15.53 -1.23 11.79
N PRO A 360 14.18 -1.43 11.78
CA PRO A 360 13.18 -0.89 12.70
C PRO A 360 13.26 -1.51 14.10
N PRO A 361 12.68 -0.88 15.12
CA PRO A 361 12.51 -1.52 16.42
C PRO A 361 11.50 -2.66 16.33
N ASP A 362 11.69 -3.67 17.14
CA ASP A 362 10.73 -4.77 17.28
C ASP A 362 9.41 -4.28 17.90
N GLY A 363 8.27 -4.69 17.34
CA GLY A 363 6.95 -4.24 17.78
C GLY A 363 6.60 -4.65 19.22
N ALA A 364 7.07 -5.83 19.68
CA ALA A 364 6.87 -6.26 21.04
C ALA A 364 7.74 -5.43 22.01
N ALA A 365 8.96 -5.10 21.61
CA ALA A 365 9.84 -4.22 22.38
C ALA A 365 9.26 -2.80 22.49
N VAL A 366 8.68 -2.27 21.43
CA VAL A 366 7.98 -0.97 21.45
C VAL A 366 6.81 -1.01 22.42
N THR A 367 5.99 -2.06 22.36
CA THR A 367 4.83 -2.22 23.24
C THR A 367 5.27 -2.28 24.71
N ALA A 368 6.26 -3.11 25.04
CA ALA A 368 6.78 -3.24 26.40
C ALA A 368 7.33 -1.91 26.92
N PHE A 369 8.11 -1.19 26.12
CA PHE A 369 8.63 0.12 26.49
C PHE A 369 7.53 1.13 26.80
N LEU A 370 6.50 1.19 25.96
CA LEU A 370 5.38 2.10 26.16
C LEU A 370 4.56 1.73 27.41
N GLU A 371 4.44 0.44 27.73
CA GLU A 371 3.81 -0.04 28.97
C GLU A 371 4.59 0.35 30.22
N ASP A 372 5.91 0.14 30.20
CA ASP A 372 6.78 0.55 31.29
C ASP A 372 6.70 2.07 31.51
N LEU A 373 6.71 2.85 30.44
CA LEU A 373 6.55 4.29 30.49
C LEU A 373 5.18 4.68 31.08
N ALA A 374 4.10 4.03 30.68
CA ALA A 374 2.74 4.29 31.20
C ALA A 374 2.59 3.86 32.67
N SER A 375 3.37 2.89 33.12
CA SER A 375 3.34 2.37 34.49
C SER A 375 4.20 3.19 35.47
N GLY A 376 5.03 4.10 34.96
CA GLY A 376 5.89 4.95 35.80
C GLY A 376 7.17 4.29 36.26
N GLY A 377 7.64 3.28 35.50
CA GLY A 377 8.93 2.61 35.72
C GLY A 377 10.12 3.51 35.48
#